data_e48d910085b7952ebb615c33af5a9cc0
#
_entry.id   e48d910085b7952ebb615c33af5a9cc0
#
_cell.length_a   1.000
_cell.length_b   1.000
_cell.length_c   1.000
_cell.angle_alpha   90.00
_cell.angle_beta   90.00
_cell.angle_gamma   90.00
#
_symmetry.space_group_name_H-M   'P 1'
#
loop_
_entity.id
_entity.type
_entity.pdbx_description
1 polymer ?
#
loop_
_entity_poly.entity_id
_entity_poly.type
_entity_poly.pdbx_seq_one_letter_code
_entity_poly.pdbx_strand_id
1 'polypeptide(L)'
;MGYTKGVNETKYDAIIIGAGHNGLVCACYLAKAGHKVLVLERRPVVGGAVVTEEIWPGYRIDLGSSVHLMIHRTPIVADLNLAHYGLEYIEMDPWASLPLPGGRALCFHRDLGKTCESIAQVSQRDAVAYEDFVKRWLPVTRGVFEAFQKPPTMASFGRHVIFAKSPGRSTADALRMIVSGYGRLIQETFRAWRCGRP
;
A
#
# COMPACT_ATOMS: atom_id res chain seq x y z
N MET A 1 54.12 18.31 -9.42
CA MET A 1 54.16 18.58 -7.97
C MET A 1 52.93 17.95 -7.30
N GLY A 2 53.21 16.91 -6.53
CA GLY A 2 52.18 16.02 -6.05
C GLY A 2 51.26 16.61 -4.95
N TYR A 3 50.00 16.37 -5.09
CA TYR A 3 49.01 16.40 -4.00
C TYR A 3 48.57 14.98 -3.71
N THR A 4 49.40 14.22 -3.05
CA THR A 4 48.99 13.02 -2.31
C THR A 4 49.08 13.33 -0.82
N LYS A 5 48.22 14.22 -0.33
CA LYS A 5 47.87 14.22 1.10
C LYS A 5 46.88 13.09 1.31
N GLY A 6 47.23 12.15 2.20
CA GLY A 6 46.54 10.93 2.51
C GLY A 6 45.02 11.06 2.52
N VAL A 7 44.41 10.56 1.47
CA VAL A 7 43.00 10.23 1.45
C VAL A 7 42.89 9.08 2.44
N ASN A 8 42.36 9.33 3.65
CA ASN A 8 41.88 8.25 4.49
C ASN A 8 40.84 7.50 3.66
N GLU A 9 41.25 6.42 3.02
CA GLU A 9 40.35 5.57 2.25
C GLU A 9 39.30 5.01 3.19
N THR A 10 38.17 5.70 3.25
CA THR A 10 37.05 5.20 4.00
C THR A 10 36.49 4.03 3.19
N LYS A 11 36.82 2.80 3.63
CA LYS A 11 36.28 1.58 3.02
C LYS A 11 34.84 1.38 3.50
N TYR A 12 33.93 1.08 2.59
CA TYR A 12 32.55 0.71 2.85
C TYR A 12 32.35 -0.75 2.45
N ASP A 13 31.52 -1.47 3.20
CA ASP A 13 31.14 -2.86 2.90
C ASP A 13 30.04 -2.89 1.83
N ALA A 14 29.22 -1.84 1.77
CA ALA A 14 28.15 -1.72 0.78
C ALA A 14 27.95 -0.26 0.34
N ILE A 15 27.62 -0.07 -0.93
CA ILE A 15 27.21 1.22 -1.49
C ILE A 15 25.80 1.06 -2.07
N ILE A 16 24.88 1.91 -1.60
CA ILE A 16 23.49 1.93 -2.06
C ILE A 16 23.29 3.19 -2.91
N ILE A 17 22.84 3.01 -4.13
CA ILE A 17 22.57 4.10 -5.06
C ILE A 17 21.07 4.39 -5.02
N GLY A 18 20.71 5.59 -4.54
CA GLY A 18 19.36 6.06 -4.31
C GLY A 18 18.89 5.92 -2.86
N ALA A 19 18.55 7.05 -2.24
CA ALA A 19 17.99 7.12 -0.88
C ALA A 19 16.46 7.19 -0.89
N GLY A 20 15.82 6.44 -1.78
CA GLY A 20 14.38 6.17 -1.68
C GLY A 20 14.08 5.20 -0.54
N HIS A 21 12.81 5.00 -0.18
CA HIS A 21 12.40 4.16 0.95
C HIS A 21 13.00 2.74 0.91
N ASN A 22 13.08 2.10 -0.26
CA ASN A 22 13.69 0.77 -0.39
C ASN A 22 15.20 0.78 -0.11
N GLY A 23 15.93 1.78 -0.68
CA GLY A 23 17.36 1.94 -0.45
C GLY A 23 17.67 2.24 1.02
N LEU A 24 16.89 3.12 1.64
CA LEU A 24 17.04 3.46 3.07
C LEU A 24 16.76 2.26 3.98
N VAL A 25 15.71 1.49 3.72
CA VAL A 25 15.41 0.26 4.48
C VAL A 25 16.57 -0.73 4.35
N CYS A 26 17.07 -0.98 3.14
CA CYS A 26 18.22 -1.85 2.91
C CYS A 26 19.47 -1.37 3.67
N ALA A 27 19.75 -0.06 3.59
CA ALA A 27 20.88 0.55 4.31
C ALA A 27 20.77 0.34 5.83
N CYS A 28 19.57 0.55 6.39
CA CYS A 28 19.33 0.37 7.82
C CYS A 28 19.53 -1.08 8.27
N TYR A 29 19.03 -2.07 7.52
CA TYR A 29 19.26 -3.47 7.86
C TYR A 29 20.74 -3.87 7.76
N LEU A 30 21.44 -3.43 6.72
CA LEU A 30 22.90 -3.67 6.59
C LEU A 30 23.68 -3.03 7.73
N ALA A 31 23.39 -1.77 8.05
CA ALA A 31 24.04 -1.07 9.17
C ALA A 31 23.75 -1.75 10.51
N LYS A 32 22.51 -2.22 10.71
CA LYS A 32 22.10 -2.97 11.91
C LYS A 32 22.81 -4.32 12.03
N ALA A 33 23.19 -4.92 10.90
CA ALA A 33 24.02 -6.13 10.83
C ALA A 33 25.52 -5.84 11.01
N GLY A 34 25.92 -4.58 11.27
CA GLY A 34 27.30 -4.20 11.52
C GLY A 34 28.11 -3.78 10.27
N HIS A 35 27.46 -3.72 9.10
CA HIS A 35 28.13 -3.29 7.89
C HIS A 35 28.27 -1.78 7.82
N LYS A 36 29.40 -1.31 7.27
CA LYS A 36 29.65 0.09 6.97
C LYS A 36 29.03 0.44 5.62
N VAL A 37 27.95 1.20 5.63
CA VAL A 37 27.14 1.47 4.42
C VAL A 37 27.29 2.92 3.99
N LEU A 38 27.46 3.14 2.67
CA LEU A 38 27.36 4.45 2.03
C LEU A 38 26.09 4.50 1.19
N VAL A 39 25.29 5.54 1.40
CA VAL A 39 24.10 5.81 0.57
C VAL A 39 24.37 7.04 -0.28
N LEU A 40 24.18 6.93 -1.59
CA LEU A 40 24.35 8.02 -2.55
C LEU A 40 22.96 8.42 -3.09
N GLU A 41 22.63 9.70 -2.98
CA GLU A 41 21.37 10.26 -3.48
C GLU A 41 21.68 11.46 -4.40
N ARG A 42 20.98 11.51 -5.54
CA ARG A 42 21.15 12.59 -6.52
C ARG A 42 20.44 13.87 -6.11
N ARG A 43 19.29 13.74 -5.43
CA ARG A 43 18.50 14.88 -4.95
C ARG A 43 19.06 15.39 -3.61
N PRO A 44 18.87 16.66 -3.29
CA PRO A 44 19.28 17.20 -1.98
C PRO A 44 18.41 16.69 -0.82
N VAL A 45 17.34 15.93 -1.10
CA VAL A 45 16.42 15.35 -0.12
C VAL A 45 16.35 13.84 -0.29
N VAL A 46 16.26 13.12 0.82
CA VAL A 46 16.08 11.67 0.86
C VAL A 46 14.59 11.32 0.96
N GLY A 47 14.23 10.04 0.69
CA GLY A 47 12.86 9.54 0.84
C GLY A 47 12.27 9.02 -0.48
N GLY A 48 12.71 9.56 -1.63
CA GLY A 48 12.17 9.14 -2.93
C GLY A 48 10.68 9.43 -3.04
N ALA A 49 9.85 8.40 -3.24
CA ALA A 49 8.39 8.57 -3.36
C ALA A 49 7.67 8.92 -2.03
N VAL A 50 8.33 8.72 -0.89
CA VAL A 50 7.74 9.03 0.44
C VAL A 50 8.18 10.40 0.96
N VAL A 51 8.74 11.24 0.10
CA VAL A 51 9.18 12.57 0.50
C VAL A 51 7.99 13.52 0.65
N THR A 52 8.00 14.32 1.72
CA THR A 52 7.12 15.45 1.93
C THR A 52 7.89 16.72 1.64
N GLU A 53 7.46 17.51 0.67
CA GLU A 53 8.13 18.75 0.26
C GLU A 53 7.21 19.95 0.41
N GLU A 54 7.81 21.10 0.67
CA GLU A 54 7.11 22.38 0.66
C GLU A 54 7.02 22.88 -0.78
N ILE A 55 5.81 22.78 -1.36
CA ILE A 55 5.55 23.19 -2.75
C ILE A 55 5.24 24.68 -2.84
N TRP A 56 4.55 25.22 -1.84
CA TRP A 56 4.30 26.63 -1.67
C TRP A 56 4.65 27.04 -0.23
N PRO A 57 5.04 28.27 0.01
CA PRO A 57 5.35 28.75 1.36
C PRO A 57 4.27 28.38 2.38
N GLY A 58 4.62 27.62 3.39
CA GLY A 58 3.72 27.14 4.44
C GLY A 58 2.91 25.87 4.09
N TYR A 59 2.98 25.36 2.85
CA TYR A 59 2.24 24.16 2.43
C TYR A 59 3.15 22.99 2.10
N ARG A 60 3.14 21.99 2.96
CA ARG A 60 3.89 20.74 2.79
C ARG A 60 2.96 19.66 2.25
N ILE A 61 3.40 18.95 1.21
CA ILE A 61 2.61 17.95 0.49
C ILE A 61 3.44 16.68 0.30
N ASP A 62 2.81 15.53 0.49
CA ASP A 62 3.39 14.24 0.13
C ASP A 62 3.32 14.06 -1.38
N LEU A 63 4.46 13.99 -2.04
CA LEU A 63 4.53 14.00 -3.50
C LEU A 63 4.10 12.68 -4.15
N GLY A 64 4.23 11.57 -3.46
CA GLY A 64 3.96 10.28 -4.07
C GLY A 64 3.40 9.18 -3.18
N SER A 65 3.36 9.36 -1.87
CA SER A 65 2.96 8.29 -0.95
C SER A 65 2.24 8.84 0.28
N SER A 66 0.99 9.22 0.10
CA SER A 66 0.14 9.74 1.19
C SER A 66 -0.57 8.65 1.99
N VAL A 67 -0.73 7.45 1.42
CA VAL A 67 -1.41 6.31 2.08
C VAL A 67 -0.51 5.10 2.10
N HIS A 68 -0.14 4.64 3.29
CA HIS A 68 0.77 3.52 3.50
C HIS A 68 0.01 2.26 3.90
N LEU A 69 -0.21 1.35 2.97
CA LEU A 69 -0.95 0.11 3.21
C LEU A 69 -0.04 -1.09 3.48
N MET A 70 1.00 -1.26 2.66
CA MET A 70 1.83 -2.47 2.67
C MET A 70 2.81 -2.52 3.83
N ILE A 71 3.32 -1.40 4.27
CA ILE A 71 4.35 -1.32 5.32
C ILE A 71 3.88 -1.97 6.63
N HIS A 72 2.59 -1.84 6.98
CA HIS A 72 1.99 -2.44 8.17
C HIS A 72 1.93 -3.97 8.13
N ARG A 73 2.17 -4.57 6.97
CA ARG A 73 2.25 -6.03 6.79
C ARG A 73 3.67 -6.57 6.84
N THR A 74 4.65 -5.69 7.03
CA THR A 74 6.06 -6.03 7.11
C THR A 74 6.58 -5.80 8.53
N PRO A 75 7.67 -6.44 8.94
CA PRO A 75 8.28 -6.19 10.24
C PRO A 75 9.11 -4.90 10.29
N ILE A 76 9.25 -4.16 9.18
CA ILE A 76 10.19 -3.05 9.01
C ILE A 76 10.02 -1.98 10.10
N VAL A 77 8.79 -1.56 10.38
CA VAL A 77 8.50 -0.50 11.37
C VAL A 77 8.99 -0.91 12.76
N ALA A 78 8.73 -2.15 13.14
CA ALA A 78 9.15 -2.69 14.44
C ALA A 78 10.66 -2.99 14.47
N ASP A 79 11.19 -3.66 13.45
CA ASP A 79 12.60 -4.04 13.38
C ASP A 79 13.53 -2.84 13.41
N LEU A 80 13.16 -1.76 12.74
CA LEU A 80 13.93 -0.53 12.70
C LEU A 80 13.54 0.47 13.80
N ASN A 81 12.59 0.10 14.67
CA ASN A 81 12.10 0.93 15.79
C ASN A 81 11.75 2.36 15.34
N LEU A 82 11.02 2.48 14.21
CA LEU A 82 10.79 3.78 13.56
C LEU A 82 9.97 4.74 14.42
N ALA A 83 9.15 4.25 15.34
CA ALA A 83 8.42 5.08 16.31
C ALA A 83 9.39 5.88 17.22
N HIS A 84 10.55 5.31 17.58
CA HIS A 84 11.59 6.00 18.35
C HIS A 84 12.14 7.23 17.59
N TYR A 85 12.10 7.19 16.26
CA TYR A 85 12.55 8.27 15.38
C TYR A 85 11.42 9.21 14.95
N GLY A 86 10.25 9.11 15.61
CA GLY A 86 9.14 10.02 15.40
C GLY A 86 8.15 9.60 14.30
N LEU A 87 8.22 8.36 13.79
CA LEU A 87 7.20 7.87 12.88
C LEU A 87 5.91 7.60 13.65
N GLU A 88 4.86 8.34 13.30
CA GLU A 88 3.51 8.16 13.79
C GLU A 88 2.55 7.96 12.62
N TYR A 89 1.69 6.95 12.72
CA TYR A 89 0.65 6.69 11.72
C TYR A 89 -0.71 7.15 12.24
N ILE A 90 -1.37 7.99 11.46
CA ILE A 90 -2.74 8.43 11.73
C ILE A 90 -3.68 7.49 10.97
N GLU A 91 -4.54 6.79 11.71
CA GLU A 91 -5.56 5.94 11.12
C GLU A 91 -6.78 6.76 10.72
N MET A 92 -7.01 6.87 9.42
CA MET A 92 -8.15 7.61 8.90
C MET A 92 -9.45 6.80 9.01
N ASP A 93 -10.52 7.43 9.52
CA ASP A 93 -11.88 6.90 9.45
C ASP A 93 -12.88 8.07 9.32
N PRO A 94 -13.56 8.24 8.16
CA PRO A 94 -13.50 7.38 6.98
C PRO A 94 -12.14 7.44 6.26
N TRP A 95 -11.73 6.31 5.68
CA TRP A 95 -10.47 6.23 4.92
C TRP A 95 -10.59 6.72 3.47
N ALA A 96 -11.81 6.79 2.94
CA ALA A 96 -12.11 7.42 1.66
C ALA A 96 -13.50 8.03 1.67
N SER A 97 -13.69 9.10 0.92
CA SER A 97 -14.98 9.74 0.71
C SER A 97 -15.14 10.20 -0.74
N LEU A 98 -16.35 10.08 -1.26
CA LEU A 98 -16.75 10.55 -2.58
C LEU A 98 -17.85 11.61 -2.39
N PRO A 99 -17.58 12.88 -2.70
CA PRO A 99 -18.63 13.90 -2.69
C PRO A 99 -19.71 13.59 -3.72
N LEU A 100 -20.97 13.78 -3.32
CA LEU A 100 -22.14 13.58 -4.15
C LEU A 100 -22.91 14.92 -4.29
N PRO A 101 -23.74 15.09 -5.36
CA PRO A 101 -24.61 16.25 -5.47
C PRO A 101 -25.52 16.43 -4.26
N GLY A 102 -25.84 17.69 -3.91
CA GLY A 102 -26.72 18.02 -2.80
C GLY A 102 -26.06 17.94 -1.43
N GLY A 103 -24.72 18.09 -1.35
CA GLY A 103 -23.96 18.15 -0.08
C GLY A 103 -23.83 16.79 0.63
N ARG A 104 -24.16 15.70 -0.04
CA ARG A 104 -23.98 14.34 0.46
C ARG A 104 -22.57 13.83 0.18
N ALA A 105 -22.17 12.79 0.87
CA ALA A 105 -20.94 12.06 0.57
C ALA A 105 -21.14 10.55 0.77
N LEU A 106 -20.52 9.76 -0.09
CA LEU A 106 -20.35 8.34 0.12
C LEU A 106 -19.04 8.15 0.87
N CYS A 107 -19.11 7.58 2.07
CA CYS A 107 -17.96 7.38 2.93
C CYS A 107 -17.64 5.89 3.09
N PHE A 108 -16.34 5.58 2.99
CA PHE A 108 -15.83 4.25 3.25
C PHE A 108 -15.14 4.24 4.61
N HIS A 109 -15.72 3.52 5.54
CA HIS A 109 -15.25 3.38 6.91
C HIS A 109 -14.45 2.10 7.11
N ARG A 110 -13.68 2.04 8.18
CA ARG A 110 -13.03 0.79 8.62
C ARG A 110 -14.07 -0.27 9.04
N ASP A 111 -15.16 0.19 9.61
CA ASP A 111 -16.32 -0.64 9.90
C ASP A 111 -17.13 -0.88 8.62
N LEU A 112 -17.35 -2.17 8.30
CA LEU A 112 -18.07 -2.58 7.10
C LEU A 112 -19.55 -2.16 7.16
N GLY A 113 -20.17 -2.24 8.34
CA GLY A 113 -21.57 -1.84 8.53
C GLY A 113 -21.78 -0.35 8.23
N LYS A 114 -20.93 0.53 8.80
CA LYS A 114 -20.97 1.97 8.52
C LYS A 114 -20.77 2.28 7.04
N THR A 115 -19.88 1.54 6.36
CA THR A 115 -19.72 1.67 4.92
C THR A 115 -20.96 1.27 4.16
N CYS A 116 -21.58 0.15 4.53
CA CYS A 116 -22.85 -0.30 3.94
C CYS A 116 -23.99 0.70 4.19
N GLU A 117 -24.09 1.28 5.38
CA GLU A 117 -25.05 2.36 5.69
C GLU A 117 -24.84 3.58 4.79
N SER A 118 -23.58 3.98 4.58
CA SER A 118 -23.25 5.07 3.67
C SER A 118 -23.64 4.77 2.22
N ILE A 119 -23.39 3.55 1.73
CA ILE A 119 -23.79 3.11 0.38
C ILE A 119 -25.32 3.04 0.27
N ALA A 120 -26.02 2.60 1.31
CA ALA A 120 -27.47 2.48 1.32
C ALA A 120 -28.19 3.80 1.08
N GLN A 121 -27.60 4.94 1.44
CA GLN A 121 -28.13 6.27 1.13
C GLN A 121 -28.25 6.54 -0.39
N VAL A 122 -27.48 5.81 -1.20
CA VAL A 122 -27.49 5.91 -2.66
C VAL A 122 -28.22 4.72 -3.28
N SER A 123 -27.93 3.51 -2.79
CA SER A 123 -28.49 2.26 -3.31
C SER A 123 -28.48 1.17 -2.25
N GLN A 124 -29.66 0.84 -1.71
CA GLN A 124 -29.81 -0.25 -0.76
C GLN A 124 -29.33 -1.59 -1.32
N ARG A 125 -29.57 -1.83 -2.60
CA ARG A 125 -29.12 -3.04 -3.28
C ARG A 125 -27.58 -3.12 -3.35
N ASP A 126 -26.91 -2.00 -3.67
CA ASP A 126 -25.46 -1.99 -3.79
C ASP A 126 -24.79 -2.05 -2.42
N ALA A 127 -25.45 -1.63 -1.34
CA ALA A 127 -24.98 -1.85 0.03
C ALA A 127 -24.89 -3.35 0.36
N VAL A 128 -25.93 -4.12 0.04
CA VAL A 128 -25.93 -5.59 0.22
C VAL A 128 -24.88 -6.25 -0.68
N ALA A 129 -24.81 -5.82 -1.93
CA ALA A 129 -23.80 -6.34 -2.87
C ALA A 129 -22.36 -6.04 -2.42
N TYR A 130 -22.13 -4.88 -1.79
CA TYR A 130 -20.82 -4.50 -1.25
C TYR A 130 -20.43 -5.36 -0.04
N GLU A 131 -21.36 -5.63 0.86
CA GLU A 131 -21.12 -6.51 2.00
C GLU A 131 -20.72 -7.92 1.54
N ASP A 132 -21.46 -8.49 0.60
CA ASP A 132 -21.16 -9.80 0.00
C ASP A 132 -19.84 -9.79 -0.75
N PHE A 133 -19.54 -8.70 -1.48
CA PHE A 133 -18.30 -8.52 -2.18
C PHE A 133 -17.11 -8.53 -1.22
N VAL A 134 -17.16 -7.75 -0.14
CA VAL A 134 -16.10 -7.70 0.86
C VAL A 134 -15.90 -9.06 1.53
N LYS A 135 -16.97 -9.70 2.00
CA LYS A 135 -16.91 -11.04 2.62
C LYS A 135 -16.29 -12.09 1.69
N ARG A 136 -16.62 -12.01 0.40
CA ARG A 136 -16.11 -12.94 -0.62
C ARG A 136 -14.64 -12.72 -0.95
N TRP A 137 -14.20 -11.48 -1.06
CA TRP A 137 -12.87 -11.16 -1.60
C TRP A 137 -11.81 -10.85 -0.54
N LEU A 138 -12.20 -10.49 0.68
CA LEU A 138 -11.26 -10.21 1.77
C LEU A 138 -10.27 -11.36 2.05
N PRO A 139 -10.67 -12.65 2.07
CA PRO A 139 -9.72 -13.75 2.24
C PRO A 139 -8.72 -13.86 1.09
N VAL A 140 -9.15 -13.56 -0.14
CA VAL A 140 -8.26 -13.54 -1.32
C VAL A 140 -7.23 -12.44 -1.20
N THR A 141 -7.67 -11.23 -0.85
CA THR A 141 -6.79 -10.09 -0.64
C THR A 141 -5.75 -10.38 0.44
N ARG A 142 -6.15 -11.00 1.55
CA ARG A 142 -5.21 -11.45 2.60
C ARG A 142 -4.19 -12.44 2.05
N GLY A 143 -4.64 -13.44 1.28
CA GLY A 143 -3.75 -14.42 0.65
C GLY A 143 -2.76 -13.79 -0.33
N VAL A 144 -3.19 -12.79 -1.11
CA VAL A 144 -2.30 -12.03 -1.99
C VAL A 144 -1.23 -11.29 -1.18
N PHE A 145 -1.59 -10.61 -0.11
CA PHE A 145 -0.63 -9.92 0.75
C PHE A 145 0.36 -10.88 1.44
N GLU A 146 -0.09 -12.05 1.86
CA GLU A 146 0.78 -13.10 2.40
C GLU A 146 1.75 -13.64 1.34
N ALA A 147 1.28 -13.79 0.10
CA ALA A 147 2.13 -14.22 -1.00
C ALA A 147 3.24 -13.20 -1.33
N PHE A 148 2.95 -11.90 -1.25
CA PHE A 148 3.95 -10.84 -1.45
C PHE A 148 5.08 -10.83 -0.41
N GLN A 149 4.86 -11.42 0.77
CA GLN A 149 5.89 -11.51 1.81
C GLN A 149 6.80 -12.73 1.66
N LYS A 150 6.60 -13.54 0.64
CA LYS A 150 7.33 -14.80 0.41
C LYS A 150 8.03 -14.76 -0.95
N PRO A 151 9.07 -15.60 -1.15
CA PRO A 151 9.67 -15.74 -2.47
C PRO A 151 8.61 -16.04 -3.53
N PRO A 152 8.64 -15.35 -4.69
CA PRO A 152 7.62 -15.45 -5.73
C PRO A 152 7.73 -16.78 -6.48
N THR A 153 7.17 -17.84 -5.91
CA THR A 153 7.05 -19.15 -6.56
C THR A 153 5.61 -19.41 -6.97
N MET A 154 5.39 -20.12 -8.07
CA MET A 154 4.05 -20.51 -8.50
C MET A 154 3.30 -21.33 -7.43
N ALA A 155 4.02 -22.16 -6.67
CA ALA A 155 3.44 -22.93 -5.57
C ALA A 155 2.98 -22.02 -4.42
N SER A 156 3.77 -21.00 -4.05
CA SER A 156 3.40 -20.02 -3.03
C SER A 156 2.17 -19.22 -3.45
N PHE A 157 2.17 -18.69 -4.68
CA PHE A 157 1.07 -17.93 -5.22
C PHE A 157 -0.22 -18.76 -5.31
N GLY A 158 -0.14 -19.96 -5.89
CA GLY A 158 -1.28 -20.87 -6.02
C GLY A 158 -1.90 -21.21 -4.67
N ARG A 159 -1.08 -21.56 -3.66
CA ARG A 159 -1.57 -21.92 -2.33
C ARG A 159 -2.29 -20.77 -1.64
N HIS A 160 -1.80 -19.55 -1.73
CA HIS A 160 -2.33 -18.41 -0.99
C HIS A 160 -3.50 -17.72 -1.70
N VAL A 161 -3.53 -17.73 -3.03
CA VAL A 161 -4.53 -17.00 -3.81
C VAL A 161 -5.64 -17.93 -4.32
N ILE A 162 -5.28 -19.04 -4.94
CA ILE A 162 -6.25 -19.96 -5.58
C ILE A 162 -7.02 -20.76 -4.52
N PHE A 163 -6.32 -21.26 -3.50
CA PHE A 163 -6.91 -22.08 -2.44
C PHE A 163 -7.36 -21.29 -1.20
N ALA A 164 -7.35 -19.96 -1.24
CA ALA A 164 -7.90 -19.16 -0.15
C ALA A 164 -9.39 -19.51 0.02
N LYS A 165 -9.74 -20.09 1.17
CA LYS A 165 -11.13 -20.42 1.50
C LYS A 165 -11.94 -19.14 1.68
N SER A 166 -13.05 -19.04 0.95
CA SER A 166 -13.96 -17.91 1.02
C SER A 166 -15.40 -18.39 0.86
N PRO A 167 -16.36 -17.92 1.66
CA PRO A 167 -17.75 -18.31 1.54
C PRO A 167 -18.28 -18.02 0.13
N GLY A 168 -18.96 -18.99 -0.47
CA GLY A 168 -19.62 -18.83 -1.78
C GLY A 168 -18.68 -18.60 -2.97
N ARG A 169 -17.38 -18.91 -2.83
CA ARG A 169 -16.41 -18.78 -3.90
C ARG A 169 -15.92 -20.15 -4.38
N SER A 170 -15.93 -20.34 -5.69
CA SER A 170 -15.30 -21.49 -6.36
C SER A 170 -13.86 -21.16 -6.81
N THR A 171 -13.07 -22.19 -7.11
CA THR A 171 -11.75 -22.02 -7.75
C THR A 171 -11.87 -21.32 -9.10
N ALA A 172 -12.98 -21.55 -9.82
CA ALA A 172 -13.27 -20.87 -11.08
C ALA A 172 -13.47 -19.35 -10.89
N ASP A 173 -14.10 -18.91 -9.79
CA ASP A 173 -14.24 -17.47 -9.47
C ASP A 173 -12.87 -16.83 -9.20
N ALA A 174 -11.96 -17.55 -8.53
CA ALA A 174 -10.61 -17.06 -8.29
C ALA A 174 -9.84 -16.86 -9.60
N LEU A 175 -9.89 -17.85 -10.49
CA LEU A 175 -9.26 -17.78 -11.80
C LEU A 175 -9.88 -16.67 -12.65
N ARG A 176 -11.21 -16.55 -12.64
CA ARG A 176 -11.92 -15.47 -13.34
C ARG A 176 -11.46 -14.08 -12.87
N MET A 177 -11.27 -13.88 -11.57
CA MET A 177 -10.78 -12.61 -11.03
C MET A 177 -9.37 -12.27 -11.52
N ILE A 178 -8.47 -13.26 -11.58
CA ILE A 178 -7.10 -13.08 -12.05
C ILE A 178 -7.08 -12.67 -13.53
N VAL A 179 -7.97 -13.27 -14.33
CA VAL A 179 -8.03 -13.06 -15.79
C VAL A 179 -8.92 -11.87 -16.19
N SER A 180 -9.96 -11.57 -15.39
CA SER A 180 -10.87 -10.46 -15.65
C SER A 180 -10.32 -9.18 -15.05
N GLY A 181 -10.27 -8.08 -15.79
CA GLY A 181 -9.90 -6.79 -15.23
C GLY A 181 -10.86 -6.37 -14.11
N TYR A 182 -10.32 -5.71 -13.07
CA TYR A 182 -11.07 -5.23 -11.90
C TYR A 182 -12.33 -4.43 -12.27
N GLY A 183 -12.24 -3.59 -13.31
CA GLY A 183 -13.37 -2.80 -13.80
C GLY A 183 -14.57 -3.66 -14.22
N ARG A 184 -14.33 -4.83 -14.83
CA ARG A 184 -15.41 -5.75 -15.22
C ARG A 184 -16.09 -6.35 -13.98
N LEU A 185 -15.31 -6.74 -12.97
CA LEU A 185 -15.84 -7.27 -11.71
C LEU A 185 -16.75 -6.26 -11.01
N ILE A 186 -16.35 -4.99 -10.95
CA ILE A 186 -17.15 -3.90 -10.39
C ILE A 186 -18.44 -3.70 -11.19
N GLN A 187 -18.38 -3.64 -12.52
CA GLN A 187 -19.56 -3.46 -13.37
C GLN A 187 -20.57 -4.61 -13.26
N GLU A 188 -20.10 -5.84 -13.05
CA GLU A 188 -20.96 -7.00 -12.86
C GLU A 188 -21.61 -7.02 -11.47
N THR A 189 -20.92 -6.49 -10.45
CA THR A 189 -21.36 -6.52 -9.05
C THR A 189 -22.32 -5.37 -8.71
N PHE A 190 -22.01 -4.15 -9.16
CA PHE A 190 -22.72 -2.94 -8.72
C PHE A 190 -23.55 -2.31 -9.85
N ARG A 191 -24.80 -1.95 -9.54
CA ARG A 191 -25.69 -1.30 -10.53
C ARG A 191 -25.50 0.20 -10.63
N ALA A 192 -25.23 0.89 -9.55
CA ALA A 192 -25.03 2.33 -9.55
C ALA A 192 -23.91 2.74 -10.53
N TRP A 193 -22.90 1.90 -10.69
CA TRP A 193 -21.84 2.09 -11.67
C TRP A 193 -22.33 2.03 -13.14
N ARG A 194 -23.42 1.33 -13.41
CA ARG A 194 -23.99 1.23 -14.78
C ARG A 194 -24.81 2.44 -15.17
N CYS A 195 -25.37 3.18 -14.21
CA CYS A 195 -26.23 4.34 -14.46
C CYS A 195 -25.45 5.63 -14.80
N GLY A 196 -24.13 5.66 -14.63
CA GLY A 196 -23.28 6.84 -14.82
C GLY A 196 -22.69 7.02 -16.23
N ARG A 197 -23.21 6.35 -17.28
CA ARG A 197 -22.88 6.70 -18.66
C ARG A 197 -24.03 7.51 -19.23
N PRO A 198 -23.73 8.72 -19.77
CA PRO A 198 -24.70 9.49 -20.54
C PRO A 198 -25.16 8.73 -21.78
#